data_ef8192a5d923ba633110a588978a04c8
#
_entry.id   ef8192a5d923ba633110a588978a04c8
#
_cell.length_a   1.000
_cell.length_b   1.000
_cell.length_c   1.000
_cell.angle_alpha   90.00
_cell.angle_beta   90.00
_cell.angle_gamma   90.00
#
_symmetry.space_group_name_H-M   'P 1'
#
loop_
_entity.id
_entity.type
_entity.pdbx_description
1 polymer ?
#
loop_
_entity_poly.entity_id
_entity_poly.type
_entity_poly.pdbx_seq_one_letter_code
_entity_poly.pdbx_strand_id
1 'polypeptide(L)' 'MHELTGFQRDLLFVIAGLGEPSGIEIKDELDGYYDQTIRHGRLYPNLDTLVEAGLVEKGQRNQRTNEYMLRQRGRR' A
#
# COMPACT_ATOMS: atom_id res chain seq x y z
N MET A 1 5.72 -6.97 18.14
CA MET A 1 6.26 -6.80 16.80
C MET A 1 5.37 -7.48 15.77
N HIS A 2 5.12 -6.80 14.69
CA HIS A 2 4.27 -7.33 13.64
C HIS A 2 5.03 -8.18 12.68
N GLU A 3 4.42 -9.30 12.35
CA GLU A 3 4.93 -10.13 11.29
C GLU A 3 4.10 -9.87 10.05
N LEU A 4 4.74 -9.39 9.01
CA LEU A 4 4.03 -9.07 7.79
C LEU A 4 3.77 -10.31 6.96
N THR A 5 2.59 -10.38 6.36
CA THR A 5 2.31 -11.43 5.39
C THR A 5 3.08 -11.13 4.11
N GLY A 6 3.18 -12.14 3.24
CA GLY A 6 3.80 -11.92 1.94
C GLY A 6 3.10 -10.85 1.14
N PHE A 7 1.76 -10.85 1.19
CA PHE A 7 0.99 -9.84 0.49
C PHE A 7 1.30 -8.44 1.01
N GLN A 8 1.42 -8.30 2.31
CA GLN A 8 1.73 -6.99 2.90
C GLN A 8 3.11 -6.52 2.51
N ARG A 9 4.09 -7.42 2.44
CA ARG A 9 5.42 -7.05 1.97
C ARG A 9 5.39 -6.62 0.51
N ASP A 10 4.59 -7.31 -0.30
CA ASP A 10 4.46 -6.92 -1.70
C ASP A 10 3.85 -5.53 -1.83
N LEU A 11 2.88 -5.20 -0.97
CA LEU A 11 2.31 -3.87 -0.95
C LEU A 11 3.38 -2.81 -0.66
N LEU A 12 4.24 -3.09 0.30
CA LEU A 12 5.31 -2.14 0.62
C LEU A 12 6.27 -1.96 -0.56
N PHE A 13 6.61 -3.04 -1.26
CA PHE A 13 7.45 -2.94 -2.44
C PHE A 13 6.81 -2.08 -3.52
N VAL A 14 5.53 -2.30 -3.76
CA VAL A 14 4.83 -1.54 -4.80
C VAL A 14 4.78 -0.06 -4.42
N ILE A 15 4.44 0.23 -3.17
CA ILE A 15 4.37 1.62 -2.73
C ILE A 15 5.74 2.28 -2.85
N ALA A 16 6.79 1.57 -2.45
CA ALA A 16 8.14 2.12 -2.55
C ALA A 16 8.51 2.42 -4.00
N GLY A 17 8.13 1.54 -4.91
CA GLY A 17 8.48 1.72 -6.31
C GLY A 17 7.70 2.82 -6.99
N LEU A 18 6.44 3.02 -6.59
CA LEU A 18 5.59 4.02 -7.21
C LEU A 18 5.67 5.38 -6.54
N GLY A 19 6.17 5.43 -5.30
CA GLY A 19 6.33 6.68 -4.58
C GLY A 19 5.12 7.01 -3.73
N GLU A 20 4.11 7.61 -4.34
CA GLU A 20 2.89 8.00 -3.62
C GLU A 20 1.67 7.56 -4.42
N PRO A 21 1.51 6.24 -4.61
CA PRO A 21 0.42 5.75 -5.45
C PRO A 21 -0.94 5.85 -4.76
N SER A 22 -1.98 5.96 -5.58
CA SER A 22 -3.34 5.77 -5.09
C SER A 22 -3.60 4.28 -4.90
N GLY A 23 -4.73 3.96 -4.22
CA GLY A 23 -5.10 2.56 -4.08
C GLY A 23 -5.29 1.85 -5.40
N ILE A 24 -5.89 2.55 -6.38
CA ILE A 24 -6.11 1.97 -7.71
C ILE A 24 -4.78 1.71 -8.41
N GLU A 25 -3.83 2.62 -8.28
CA GLU A 25 -2.52 2.43 -8.88
C GLU A 25 -1.80 1.24 -8.27
N ILE A 26 -1.93 1.07 -6.95
CA ILE A 26 -1.35 -0.10 -6.29
C ILE A 26 -2.01 -1.37 -6.82
N LYS A 27 -3.34 -1.35 -6.93
CA LYS A 27 -4.07 -2.51 -7.42
C LYS A 27 -3.64 -2.89 -8.82
N ASP A 28 -3.54 -1.90 -9.71
CA ASP A 28 -3.14 -2.17 -11.08
C ASP A 28 -1.77 -2.81 -11.15
N GLU A 29 -0.85 -2.31 -10.35
CA GLU A 29 0.50 -2.86 -10.34
C GLU A 29 0.49 -4.30 -9.84
N LEU A 30 -0.26 -4.56 -8.77
CA LEU A 30 -0.33 -5.92 -8.22
C LEU A 30 -1.05 -6.87 -9.14
N ASP A 31 -2.09 -6.41 -9.83
CA ASP A 31 -2.80 -7.24 -10.80
C ASP A 31 -1.84 -7.77 -11.85
N GLY A 32 -0.95 -6.90 -12.34
CA GLY A 32 0.04 -7.31 -13.31
C GLY A 32 1.08 -8.25 -12.70
N TYR A 33 1.50 -7.95 -11.49
CA TYR A 33 2.53 -8.73 -10.82
C TYR A 33 2.07 -10.15 -10.54
N TYR A 34 0.83 -10.30 -10.06
CA TYR A 34 0.29 -11.60 -9.71
C TYR A 34 -0.39 -12.29 -10.89
N ASP A 35 -0.59 -11.57 -11.98
CA ASP A 35 -1.29 -12.10 -13.15
C ASP A 35 -2.70 -12.52 -12.78
N GLN A 36 -3.34 -11.75 -11.92
CA GLN A 36 -4.72 -11.99 -11.53
C GLN A 36 -5.26 -10.70 -10.91
N THR A 37 -6.58 -10.64 -10.79
CA THR A 37 -7.24 -9.47 -10.24
C THR A 37 -7.24 -9.52 -8.72
N ILE A 38 -6.69 -8.50 -8.10
CA ILE A 38 -6.70 -8.37 -6.64
C ILE A 38 -7.98 -7.67 -6.25
N ARG A 39 -8.72 -8.25 -5.33
CA ARG A 39 -10.00 -7.70 -4.92
C ARG A 39 -9.81 -6.55 -3.93
N HIS A 40 -10.72 -5.59 -4.01
CA HIS A 40 -10.70 -4.46 -3.08
C HIS A 40 -10.78 -4.94 -1.64
N GLY A 41 -11.56 -5.98 -1.38
CA GLY A 41 -11.70 -6.52 -0.03
C GLY A 41 -10.43 -7.12 0.52
N ARG A 42 -9.48 -7.45 -0.34
CA ARG A 42 -8.17 -7.91 0.12
C ARG A 42 -7.18 -6.76 0.20
N LEU A 43 -7.29 -5.82 -0.72
CA LEU A 43 -6.32 -4.74 -0.82
C LEU A 43 -6.44 -3.73 0.32
N TYR A 44 -7.64 -3.17 0.48
CA TYR A 44 -7.78 -2.03 1.39
C TYR A 44 -7.65 -2.38 2.86
N PRO A 45 -8.18 -3.52 3.33
CA PRO A 45 -7.92 -3.88 4.73
C PRO A 45 -6.44 -4.09 5.02
N ASN A 46 -5.68 -4.61 4.06
CA ASN A 46 -4.25 -4.78 4.25
C ASN A 46 -3.51 -3.46 4.23
N LEU A 47 -3.94 -2.53 3.37
CA LEU A 47 -3.37 -1.18 3.41
C LEU A 47 -3.64 -0.52 4.75
N ASP A 48 -4.86 -0.67 5.27
CA ASP A 48 -5.19 -0.10 6.58
C ASP A 48 -4.33 -0.69 7.67
N THR A 49 -4.07 -1.99 7.60
CA THR A 49 -3.20 -2.64 8.58
C THR A 49 -1.80 -2.03 8.55
N LEU A 50 -1.28 -1.78 7.35
CA LEU A 50 0.04 -1.18 7.24
C LEU A 50 0.07 0.26 7.76
N VAL A 51 -1.01 0.99 7.54
CA VAL A 51 -1.12 2.34 8.08
C VAL A 51 -1.15 2.30 9.60
N GLU A 52 -1.93 1.40 10.18
CA GLU A 52 -2.01 1.28 11.62
C GLU A 52 -0.71 0.81 12.24
N ALA A 53 0.06 0.03 11.50
CA ALA A 53 1.36 -0.43 11.97
C ALA A 53 2.43 0.65 11.88
N GLY A 54 2.10 1.78 11.27
CA GLY A 54 3.04 2.88 11.15
C GLY A 54 4.07 2.73 10.05
N LEU A 55 3.81 1.83 9.11
CA LEU A 55 4.73 1.58 8.00
C LEU A 55 4.36 2.38 6.75
N VAL A 56 3.10 2.75 6.63
CA VAL A 56 2.57 3.47 5.49
C VAL A 56 1.78 4.65 6.00
N GLU A 57 1.88 5.77 5.30
CA GLU A 57 1.06 6.93 5.58
C GLU A 57 0.00 7.05 4.51
N LYS A 58 -1.18 7.48 4.92
CA LYS A 58 -2.30 7.65 4.03
C LYS A 58 -2.57 9.15 3.92
N GLY A 59 -2.52 9.66 2.70
CA GLY A 59 -2.81 11.05 2.43
C GLY A 59 -3.99 11.15 1.50
N GLN A 60 -4.38 12.38 1.21
CA GLN A 60 -5.49 12.63 0.32
C GLN A 60 -4.98 13.42 -0.86
N ARG A 61 -5.07 12.81 -2.06
CA ARG A 61 -4.62 13.48 -3.27
C ARG A 61 -5.65 14.49 -3.74
N ASN A 62 -6.93 14.11 -3.61
CA ASN A 62 -8.03 15.01 -3.89
C ASN A 62 -9.24 14.47 -3.14
N GLN A 63 -10.42 15.04 -3.40
CA GLN A 63 -11.60 14.70 -2.61
C GLN A 63 -11.99 13.23 -2.68
N ARG A 64 -11.61 12.55 -3.75
CA ARG A 64 -12.04 11.17 -3.96
C ARG A 64 -10.91 10.16 -3.91
N THR A 65 -9.68 10.63 -3.87
CA THR A 65 -8.55 9.73 -4.05
C THR A 65 -7.59 9.85 -2.90
N ASN A 66 -7.37 8.74 -2.23
CA ASN A 66 -6.32 8.64 -1.22
C ASN A 66 -5.05 8.15 -1.87
N GLU A 67 -3.93 8.54 -1.32
CA GLU A 67 -2.64 8.04 -1.75
C GLU A 67 -1.91 7.46 -0.55
N TYR A 68 -0.95 6.61 -0.83
CA TYR A 68 -0.23 5.89 0.20
C TYR A 68 1.25 6.06 -0.04
N MET A 69 2.01 6.19 1.04
CA MET A 69 3.45 6.35 0.90
C MET A 69 4.13 5.69 2.08
N LEU A 70 5.37 5.28 1.88
CA LEU A 70 6.13 4.69 2.98
C LEU A 70 6.39 5.75 4.04
N ARG A 71 6.24 5.35 5.28
CA ARG A 71 6.51 6.24 6.37
C ARG A 71 8.01 6.31 6.61
N GLN A 72 8.51 7.52 6.71
CA GLN A 72 9.94 7.73 6.86
C GLN A 72 10.31 7.97 8.30
N ARG A 73 10.06 7.00 9.14
CA ARG A 73 10.40 7.16 10.54
C ARG A 73 11.75 6.55 10.81
N GLY A 74 12.42 7.11 11.78
CA GLY A 74 13.71 6.61 12.15
C GLY A 74 14.83 6.93 11.19
N ARG A 75 14.56 7.73 10.19
CA ARG A 75 15.61 8.15 9.27
C ARG A 75 16.56 9.09 9.96
N ARG A 76 17.79 8.98 9.62
CA ARG A 76 18.80 9.86 10.20
C ARG A 76 19.51 10.59 9.10
#